data_61fe1b52bcc0c7a9306a5f4473076346
#
_entry.id   61fe1b52bcc0c7a9306a5f4473076346
#
_cell.length_a   1.000
_cell.length_b   1.000
_cell.length_c   1.000
_cell.angle_alpha   90.00
_cell.angle_beta   90.00
_cell.angle_gamma   90.00
#
_symmetry.space_group_name_H-M   'P 1'
#
loop_
_entity.id
_entity.type
_entity.pdbx_description
1 polymer ?
#
loop_
_entity_poly.entity_id
_entity_poly.type
_entity_poly.pdbx_seq_one_letter_code
_entity_poly.pdbx_strand_id
1 'polypeptide(L)'
;MTARVLVVDDVPANCRLLEAKLLNEYYEVAIAGSGPEALSIVTRWMPDVVLLDVMMPGMDGYEVCRRLKAQPGTSHVPIVMITALTDQAERVRGLEAGADDFLSKPVDDGMLFARLRALLRTKQVLDAWRLRAETARDLGIESKKTPPPGVAGARALIVTPDSLETERLSAVLRQDGLEVAACVEPAEAWAVLLEEPHDVVLLSLSLDGGDSLRFASRLRAEALTRDLPVLLIGDQAQKGLALRGFDLGANDHVLRPVDPNELCARVRNQVRRKHYQDMLRADLDRSLELAVTDTLTGLRNRRYVRRHLEGVLRNAAATALMLDVDRFKLVNDTFGHAAGDVVLREVSQRVRCHLRSADVVARYGGEEFLVVMSGADAEDGMRVAERLRSAVAATPIMAEGQALAVTVSIGIASGAAGTPCDDLIAAADTALYRAKNNGRNRVEVAPDSDTTVSRRR
;
A
#
# COMPACT_ATOMS: atom_id res chain seq x y z
N MET A 1 1.15 18.41 12.80
CA MET A 1 2.36 18.25 13.65
C MET A 1 3.49 19.00 12.98
N THR A 2 4.27 19.71 13.73
CA THR A 2 5.46 20.43 13.25
C THR A 2 6.54 19.39 12.94
N ALA A 3 7.20 19.45 11.77
CA ALA A 3 8.21 18.47 11.42
C ALA A 3 9.52 18.73 12.20
N ARG A 4 10.17 17.64 12.61
CA ARG A 4 11.39 17.64 13.41
C ARG A 4 12.63 17.52 12.54
N VAL A 5 13.53 18.48 12.62
CA VAL A 5 14.77 18.55 11.84
C VAL A 5 15.98 18.46 12.77
N LEU A 6 16.82 17.47 12.57
CA LEU A 6 18.12 17.38 13.26
C LEU A 6 19.20 18.03 12.39
N VAL A 7 19.88 19.04 12.94
CA VAL A 7 21.06 19.69 12.33
C VAL A 7 22.32 19.15 12.96
N VAL A 8 23.24 18.64 12.13
CA VAL A 8 24.51 18.06 12.56
C VAL A 8 25.66 18.77 11.86
N ASP A 9 26.45 19.54 12.60
CA ASP A 9 27.61 20.26 12.09
C ASP A 9 28.54 20.55 13.29
N ASP A 10 29.84 20.33 13.15
CA ASP A 10 30.82 20.54 14.22
C ASP A 10 31.12 22.02 14.48
N VAL A 11 30.70 22.92 13.59
CA VAL A 11 30.83 24.37 13.71
C VAL A 11 29.56 24.97 14.31
N PRO A 12 29.54 25.45 15.56
CA PRO A 12 28.35 25.96 16.23
C PRO A 12 27.69 27.15 15.53
N ALA A 13 28.43 27.91 14.72
CA ALA A 13 27.88 29.04 13.95
C ALA A 13 26.99 28.55 12.81
N ASN A 14 27.36 27.45 12.14
CA ASN A 14 26.56 26.85 11.09
C ASN A 14 25.25 26.27 11.67
N CYS A 15 25.35 25.56 12.80
CA CYS A 15 24.18 25.05 13.51
C CYS A 15 23.19 26.16 13.83
N ARG A 16 23.65 27.26 14.46
CA ARG A 16 22.78 28.40 14.82
C ARG A 16 22.14 29.08 13.62
N LEU A 17 22.88 29.21 12.51
CA LEU A 17 22.35 29.78 11.28
C LEU A 17 21.22 28.95 10.68
N LEU A 18 21.43 27.62 10.58
CA LEU A 18 20.41 26.70 10.08
C LEU A 18 19.22 26.62 11.02
N GLU A 19 19.47 26.55 12.33
CA GLU A 19 18.43 26.56 13.36
C GLU A 19 17.52 27.79 13.21
N ALA A 20 18.10 28.99 13.13
CA ALA A 20 17.31 30.24 12.98
C ALA A 20 16.45 30.20 11.70
N LYS A 21 17.01 29.74 10.57
CA LYS A 21 16.27 29.60 9.32
C LYS A 21 15.10 28.61 9.42
N LEU A 22 15.33 27.44 10.05
CA LEU A 22 14.33 26.39 10.21
C LEU A 22 13.22 26.79 11.19
N LEU A 23 13.57 27.43 12.31
CA LEU A 23 12.59 27.93 13.27
C LEU A 23 11.66 29.00 12.67
N ASN A 24 12.16 29.85 11.76
CA ASN A 24 11.34 30.83 11.03
C ASN A 24 10.31 30.17 10.12
N GLU A 25 10.56 28.94 9.66
CA GLU A 25 9.62 28.13 8.86
C GLU A 25 8.83 27.12 9.71
N TYR A 26 8.79 27.36 11.02
CA TYR A 26 8.02 26.59 11.99
C TYR A 26 8.44 25.10 12.12
N TYR A 27 9.70 24.76 11.85
CA TYR A 27 10.25 23.43 12.16
C TYR A 27 10.63 23.32 13.65
N GLU A 28 10.52 22.14 14.21
CA GLU A 28 11.14 21.82 15.51
C GLU A 28 12.58 21.34 15.27
N VAL A 29 13.56 21.97 15.93
CA VAL A 29 14.97 21.75 15.61
C VAL A 29 15.73 21.20 16.80
N ALA A 30 16.53 20.17 16.56
CA ALA A 30 17.56 19.69 17.47
C ALA A 30 18.93 19.86 16.80
N ILE A 31 19.98 20.05 17.63
CA ILE A 31 21.36 20.25 17.16
C ILE A 31 22.25 19.14 17.73
N ALA A 32 23.18 18.65 16.91
CA ALA A 32 24.27 17.80 17.32
C ALA A 32 25.59 18.35 16.79
N GLY A 33 26.60 18.46 17.65
CA GLY A 33 27.94 18.94 17.32
C GLY A 33 28.92 17.84 16.87
N SER A 34 28.44 16.57 16.78
CA SER A 34 29.31 15.44 16.42
C SER A 34 28.48 14.24 15.93
N GLY A 35 29.13 13.32 15.20
CA GLY A 35 28.49 12.08 14.73
C GLY A 35 27.92 11.20 15.84
N PRO A 36 28.65 10.88 16.92
CA PRO A 36 28.12 10.10 18.05
C PRO A 36 26.91 10.75 18.72
N GLU A 37 26.91 12.07 18.87
CA GLU A 37 25.78 12.81 19.42
C GLU A 37 24.54 12.71 18.50
N ALA A 38 24.74 12.88 17.20
CA ALA A 38 23.70 12.74 16.20
C ALA A 38 23.03 11.36 16.27
N LEU A 39 23.81 10.27 16.33
CA LEU A 39 23.28 8.89 16.47
C LEU A 39 22.45 8.72 17.74
N SER A 40 22.90 9.33 18.86
CA SER A 40 22.17 9.31 20.13
C SER A 40 20.84 10.08 20.05
N ILE A 41 20.85 11.26 19.43
CA ILE A 41 19.65 12.10 19.30
C ILE A 41 18.63 11.42 18.37
N VAL A 42 19.06 10.88 17.23
CA VAL A 42 18.16 10.20 16.29
C VAL A 42 17.40 9.08 16.98
N THR A 43 18.05 8.28 17.82
CA THR A 43 17.42 7.17 18.53
C THR A 43 16.37 7.61 19.55
N ARG A 44 16.58 8.74 20.22
CA ARG A 44 15.71 9.22 21.33
C ARG A 44 14.61 10.15 20.86
N TRP A 45 14.91 10.98 19.86
CA TRP A 45 14.03 12.06 19.42
C TRP A 45 13.32 11.77 18.09
N MET A 46 13.87 10.84 17.27
CA MET A 46 13.31 10.41 15.98
C MET A 46 12.96 11.58 15.07
N PRO A 47 13.95 12.24 14.47
CA PRO A 47 13.72 13.37 13.56
C PRO A 47 12.99 12.93 12.29
N ASP A 48 12.29 13.88 11.66
CA ASP A 48 11.66 13.67 10.36
C ASP A 48 12.64 13.82 9.20
N VAL A 49 13.75 14.57 9.42
CA VAL A 49 14.86 14.70 8.48
C VAL A 49 16.13 15.07 9.23
N VAL A 50 17.27 14.65 8.70
CA VAL A 50 18.61 15.01 9.20
C VAL A 50 19.32 15.87 8.17
N LEU A 51 19.77 17.05 8.58
CA LEU A 51 20.73 17.88 7.85
C LEU A 51 22.11 17.59 8.41
N LEU A 52 23.00 17.01 7.60
CA LEU A 52 24.25 16.42 8.07
C LEU A 52 25.44 17.01 7.35
N ASP A 53 26.33 17.67 8.11
CA ASP A 53 27.62 18.06 7.55
C ASP A 53 28.50 16.85 7.26
N VAL A 54 29.24 16.94 6.15
CA VAL A 54 30.14 15.86 5.72
C VAL A 54 31.45 15.88 6.48
N MET A 55 32.01 17.08 6.67
CA MET A 55 33.34 17.26 7.21
C MET A 55 33.31 17.51 8.73
N MET A 56 33.30 16.44 9.50
CA MET A 56 33.34 16.50 10.96
C MET A 56 34.53 15.72 11.53
N PRO A 57 35.14 16.17 12.63
CA PRO A 57 36.24 15.47 13.27
C PRO A 57 35.80 14.14 13.89
N GLY A 58 36.65 13.13 13.77
CA GLY A 58 36.43 11.80 14.35
C GLY A 58 35.51 10.92 13.53
N MET A 59 34.21 11.20 13.47
CA MET A 59 33.24 10.49 12.67
C MET A 59 32.69 11.41 11.60
N ASP A 60 33.02 11.15 10.33
CA ASP A 60 32.53 11.93 9.20
C ASP A 60 31.02 11.71 8.93
N GLY A 61 30.42 12.63 8.15
CA GLY A 61 28.99 12.52 7.80
C GLY A 61 28.65 11.27 7.00
N TYR A 62 29.58 10.74 6.22
CA TYR A 62 29.33 9.49 5.47
C TYR A 62 29.18 8.30 6.41
N GLU A 63 29.98 8.21 7.46
CA GLU A 63 29.89 7.13 8.45
C GLU A 63 28.61 7.25 9.29
N VAL A 64 28.24 8.47 9.69
CA VAL A 64 26.94 8.72 10.36
C VAL A 64 25.78 8.25 9.47
N CYS A 65 25.79 8.62 8.20
CA CYS A 65 24.77 8.24 7.22
C CYS A 65 24.68 6.72 7.09
N ARG A 66 25.79 6.02 6.86
CA ARG A 66 25.81 4.55 6.74
C ARG A 66 25.24 3.89 7.99
N ARG A 67 25.60 4.33 9.19
CA ARG A 67 25.10 3.77 10.46
C ARG A 67 23.58 3.97 10.61
N LEU A 68 23.08 5.16 10.31
CA LEU A 68 21.64 5.44 10.36
C LEU A 68 20.85 4.61 9.34
N LYS A 69 21.39 4.45 8.13
CA LYS A 69 20.73 3.67 7.07
C LYS A 69 20.84 2.15 7.25
N ALA A 70 21.83 1.66 7.99
CA ALA A 70 21.97 0.24 8.31
C ALA A 70 21.00 -0.23 9.41
N GLN A 71 20.49 0.65 10.25
CA GLN A 71 19.58 0.30 11.35
C GLN A 71 18.11 0.32 10.89
N PRO A 72 17.33 -0.75 11.06
CA PRO A 72 15.92 -0.80 10.63
C PRO A 72 15.04 0.31 11.23
N GLY A 73 15.35 0.72 12.48
CA GLY A 73 14.63 1.78 13.19
C GLY A 73 14.85 3.18 12.63
N THR A 74 15.96 3.46 11.96
CA THR A 74 16.35 4.80 11.49
C THR A 74 16.60 4.88 9.99
N SER A 75 16.65 3.74 9.28
CA SER A 75 16.93 3.67 7.84
C SER A 75 15.96 4.47 6.96
N HIS A 76 14.74 4.67 7.44
CA HIS A 76 13.69 5.42 6.75
C HIS A 76 13.78 6.94 6.92
N VAL A 77 14.60 7.43 7.87
CA VAL A 77 14.78 8.87 8.11
C VAL A 77 15.57 9.46 6.94
N PRO A 78 15.04 10.47 6.23
CA PRO A 78 15.76 11.14 5.16
C PRO A 78 16.98 11.88 5.69
N ILE A 79 18.09 11.81 4.95
CA ILE A 79 19.35 12.48 5.27
C ILE A 79 19.73 13.36 4.10
N VAL A 80 19.88 14.65 4.36
CA VAL A 80 20.42 15.63 3.41
C VAL A 80 21.82 16.00 3.85
N MET A 81 22.80 15.68 3.03
CA MET A 81 24.18 16.09 3.30
C MET A 81 24.39 17.56 2.94
N ILE A 82 25.05 18.29 3.82
CA ILE A 82 25.45 19.68 3.60
C ILE A 82 26.96 19.72 3.49
N THR A 83 27.50 20.17 2.37
CA THR A 83 28.93 20.11 2.11
C THR A 83 29.48 21.38 1.48
N ALA A 84 30.68 21.77 1.86
CA ALA A 84 31.47 22.78 1.17
C ALA A 84 32.12 22.23 -0.11
N LEU A 85 32.12 20.91 -0.28
CA LEU A 85 32.76 20.23 -1.38
C LEU A 85 31.90 20.38 -2.65
N THR A 86 32.49 20.96 -3.67
CA THR A 86 31.88 21.11 -4.99
C THR A 86 32.21 19.95 -5.92
N ASP A 87 33.07 19.02 -5.47
CA ASP A 87 33.54 17.90 -6.25
C ASP A 87 32.42 16.87 -6.44
N GLN A 88 32.24 16.44 -7.67
CA GLN A 88 31.27 15.43 -8.08
C GLN A 88 31.49 14.09 -7.39
N ALA A 89 32.76 13.68 -7.20
CA ALA A 89 33.08 12.41 -6.54
C ALA A 89 32.55 12.35 -5.10
N GLU A 90 32.61 13.45 -4.37
CA GLU A 90 32.11 13.53 -2.99
C GLU A 90 30.59 13.49 -2.90
N ARG A 91 29.89 14.05 -3.90
CA ARG A 91 28.43 13.95 -4.00
C ARG A 91 27.97 12.50 -4.25
N VAL A 92 28.64 11.83 -5.18
CA VAL A 92 28.38 10.40 -5.46
C VAL A 92 28.61 9.56 -4.22
N ARG A 93 29.72 9.77 -3.51
CA ARG A 93 30.06 9.09 -2.26
C ARG A 93 28.98 9.27 -1.18
N GLY A 94 28.40 10.48 -1.09
CA GLY A 94 27.28 10.76 -0.18
C GLY A 94 26.02 9.96 -0.51
N LEU A 95 25.64 9.95 -1.78
CA LEU A 95 24.49 9.19 -2.25
C LEU A 95 24.69 7.68 -2.09
N GLU A 96 25.89 7.17 -2.35
CA GLU A 96 26.26 5.76 -2.12
C GLU A 96 26.27 5.38 -0.63
N ALA A 97 26.62 6.32 0.27
CA ALA A 97 26.50 6.13 1.70
C ALA A 97 25.03 6.04 2.16
N GLY A 98 24.07 6.30 1.27
CA GLY A 98 22.64 6.22 1.53
C GLY A 98 21.98 7.57 1.80
N ALA A 99 22.67 8.70 1.61
CA ALA A 99 22.03 10.00 1.71
C ALA A 99 20.93 10.14 0.66
N ASP A 100 19.86 10.80 1.05
CA ASP A 100 18.71 11.00 0.17
C ASP A 100 18.91 12.20 -0.75
N ASP A 101 19.75 13.17 -0.29
CA ASP A 101 20.09 14.35 -1.07
C ASP A 101 21.34 15.04 -0.52
N PHE A 102 21.80 16.08 -1.23
CA PHE A 102 22.86 16.95 -0.74
C PHE A 102 22.62 18.42 -1.13
N LEU A 103 23.21 19.33 -0.35
CA LEU A 103 23.21 20.75 -0.57
C LEU A 103 24.64 21.30 -0.44
N SER A 104 25.04 22.17 -1.36
CA SER A 104 26.36 22.84 -1.28
C SER A 104 26.29 24.05 -0.36
N LYS A 105 27.33 24.26 0.43
CA LYS A 105 27.56 25.52 1.18
C LYS A 105 28.08 26.62 0.20
N PRO A 106 27.59 27.86 0.27
CA PRO A 106 26.54 28.36 1.15
C PRO A 106 25.16 27.82 0.78
N VAL A 107 24.38 27.41 1.80
CA VAL A 107 23.08 26.79 1.59
C VAL A 107 22.07 27.81 1.10
N ASP A 108 21.51 27.56 -0.07
CA ASP A 108 20.42 28.36 -0.64
C ASP A 108 19.10 28.02 0.02
N ASP A 109 18.43 29.01 0.61
CA ASP A 109 17.21 28.81 1.39
C ASP A 109 16.05 28.24 0.56
N GLY A 110 15.85 28.76 -0.66
CA GLY A 110 14.80 28.27 -1.54
C GLY A 110 14.95 26.78 -1.85
N MET A 111 16.18 26.36 -2.17
CA MET A 111 16.47 24.94 -2.46
C MET A 111 16.38 24.08 -1.20
N LEU A 112 16.89 24.56 -0.06
CA LEU A 112 16.80 23.86 1.22
C LEU A 112 15.35 23.52 1.55
N PHE A 113 14.47 24.53 1.56
CA PHE A 113 13.08 24.32 1.95
C PHE A 113 12.27 23.53 0.91
N ALA A 114 12.56 23.69 -0.38
CA ALA A 114 11.92 22.90 -1.42
C ALA A 114 12.26 21.40 -1.26
N ARG A 115 13.53 21.07 -1.02
CA ARG A 115 13.99 19.69 -0.79
C ARG A 115 13.46 19.11 0.52
N LEU A 116 13.47 19.87 1.61
CA LEU A 116 12.88 19.45 2.87
C LEU A 116 11.39 19.11 2.70
N ARG A 117 10.62 19.99 2.05
CA ARG A 117 9.20 19.72 1.78
C ARG A 117 8.98 18.46 0.95
N ALA A 118 9.80 18.22 -0.08
CA ALA A 118 9.72 17.02 -0.92
C ALA A 118 10.01 15.74 -0.11
N LEU A 119 11.07 15.73 0.70
CA LEU A 119 11.46 14.60 1.54
C LEU A 119 10.44 14.31 2.64
N LEU A 120 9.92 15.36 3.29
CA LEU A 120 8.92 15.22 4.35
C LEU A 120 7.59 14.69 3.83
N ARG A 121 7.14 15.12 2.65
CA ARG A 121 5.93 14.55 2.00
C ARG A 121 6.06 13.04 1.83
N THR A 122 7.18 12.59 1.27
CA THR A 122 7.44 11.17 1.06
C THR A 122 7.51 10.40 2.37
N LYS A 123 8.19 10.95 3.37
CA LYS A 123 8.32 10.34 4.71
C LYS A 123 6.96 10.18 5.38
N GLN A 124 6.11 11.19 5.38
CA GLN A 124 4.77 11.13 6.00
C GLN A 124 3.92 9.98 5.45
N VAL A 125 3.97 9.75 4.14
CA VAL A 125 3.28 8.63 3.50
C VAL A 125 3.86 7.30 3.98
N LEU A 126 5.18 7.18 4.00
CA LEU A 126 5.88 5.97 4.46
C LEU A 126 5.60 5.65 5.93
N ASP A 127 5.63 6.65 6.80
CA ASP A 127 5.37 6.47 8.23
C ASP A 127 3.92 6.01 8.49
N ALA A 128 2.95 6.57 7.77
CA ALA A 128 1.56 6.13 7.86
C ALA A 128 1.38 4.65 7.43
N TRP A 129 2.08 4.21 6.41
CA TRP A 129 2.03 2.82 5.96
C TRP A 129 2.77 1.88 6.91
N ARG A 130 3.93 2.29 7.44
CA ARG A 130 4.68 1.51 8.45
C ARG A 130 3.85 1.29 9.70
N LEU A 131 3.24 2.32 10.25
CA LEU A 131 2.38 2.22 11.43
C LEU A 131 1.23 1.22 11.21
N ARG A 132 0.59 1.26 10.04
CA ARG A 132 -0.47 0.31 9.68
C ARG A 132 0.07 -1.12 9.54
N ALA A 133 1.23 -1.31 8.94
CA ALA A 133 1.87 -2.62 8.81
C ALA A 133 2.32 -3.19 10.17
N GLU A 134 2.77 -2.34 11.09
CA GLU A 134 3.08 -2.71 12.48
C GLU A 134 1.82 -3.13 13.24
N THR A 135 0.75 -2.33 13.16
CA THR A 135 -0.54 -2.67 13.75
C THR A 135 -1.11 -4.00 13.21
N ALA A 136 -0.96 -4.28 11.92
CA ALA A 136 -1.39 -5.54 11.32
C ALA A 136 -0.60 -6.73 11.88
N ARG A 137 0.72 -6.58 12.07
CA ARG A 137 1.58 -7.60 12.69
C ARG A 137 1.22 -7.86 14.16
N ASP A 138 0.95 -6.82 14.93
CA ASP A 138 0.53 -6.95 16.33
C ASP A 138 -0.82 -7.68 16.46
N LEU A 139 -1.66 -7.61 15.43
CA LEU A 139 -2.90 -8.38 15.32
C LEU A 139 -2.69 -9.84 14.84
N GLY A 140 -1.43 -10.30 14.74
CA GLY A 140 -1.09 -11.66 14.32
C GLY A 140 -1.22 -11.93 12.81
N ILE A 141 -1.30 -10.88 12.00
CA ILE A 141 -1.33 -11.00 10.53
C ILE A 141 0.13 -11.04 10.07
N GLU A 142 0.67 -12.23 9.91
CA GLU A 142 2.05 -12.42 9.44
C GLU A 142 2.19 -12.03 7.96
N SER A 143 2.97 -10.98 7.69
CA SER A 143 3.49 -10.69 6.37
C SER A 143 4.87 -11.31 6.21
N LYS A 144 5.09 -12.10 5.15
CA LYS A 144 6.44 -12.56 4.81
C LYS A 144 7.31 -11.35 4.51
N LYS A 145 8.39 -11.16 5.28
CA LYS A 145 9.42 -10.14 4.99
C LYS A 145 10.11 -10.50 3.67
N THR A 146 9.60 -9.99 2.57
CA THR A 146 10.32 -10.03 1.31
C THR A 146 11.24 -8.81 1.28
N PRO A 147 12.55 -8.96 1.06
CA PRO A 147 13.41 -7.79 0.89
C PRO A 147 12.91 -7.00 -0.34
N PRO A 148 13.04 -5.67 -0.33
CA PRO A 148 12.66 -4.87 -1.49
C PRO A 148 13.48 -5.31 -2.71
N PRO A 149 12.86 -5.35 -3.90
CA PRO A 149 13.56 -5.70 -5.14
C PRO A 149 14.73 -4.76 -5.35
N GLY A 150 15.79 -5.28 -5.97
CA GLY A 150 16.94 -4.50 -6.38
C GLY A 150 16.57 -3.43 -7.42
N VAL A 151 17.54 -2.62 -7.82
CA VAL A 151 17.35 -1.61 -8.87
C VAL A 151 17.47 -2.21 -10.28
N ALA A 152 18.12 -3.36 -10.41
CA ALA A 152 18.30 -4.03 -11.70
C ALA A 152 16.94 -4.42 -12.32
N GLY A 153 16.77 -4.07 -13.59
CA GLY A 153 15.52 -4.28 -14.32
C GLY A 153 14.42 -3.25 -14.04
N ALA A 154 14.72 -2.21 -13.23
CA ALA A 154 13.79 -1.10 -13.03
C ALA A 154 13.63 -0.29 -14.33
N ARG A 155 12.43 0.26 -14.54
CA ARG A 155 12.06 0.97 -15.76
C ARG A 155 12.11 2.49 -15.57
N ALA A 156 12.95 3.14 -16.37
CA ALA A 156 13.08 4.59 -16.40
C ALA A 156 12.48 5.16 -17.70
N LEU A 157 11.69 6.22 -17.57
CA LEU A 157 11.20 7.00 -18.71
C LEU A 157 11.95 8.33 -18.77
N ILE A 158 12.58 8.63 -19.90
CA ILE A 158 13.24 9.92 -20.14
C ILE A 158 12.34 10.77 -21.04
N VAL A 159 12.08 12.00 -20.63
CA VAL A 159 11.31 12.98 -21.43
C VAL A 159 12.16 14.23 -21.64
N THR A 160 12.77 14.34 -22.81
CA THR A 160 13.64 15.46 -23.18
C THR A 160 13.57 15.75 -24.68
N PRO A 161 13.59 17.03 -25.12
CA PRO A 161 13.56 17.39 -26.52
C PRO A 161 14.92 17.19 -27.21
N ASP A 162 15.99 16.98 -26.46
CA ASP A 162 17.35 16.81 -27.00
C ASP A 162 17.68 15.33 -27.23
N SER A 163 17.81 14.94 -28.49
CA SER A 163 18.12 13.57 -28.88
C SER A 163 19.51 13.11 -28.42
N LEU A 164 20.51 13.98 -28.41
CA LEU A 164 21.87 13.66 -27.93
C LEU A 164 21.88 13.43 -26.43
N GLU A 165 21.17 14.27 -25.70
CA GLU A 165 20.98 14.07 -24.25
C GLU A 165 20.25 12.75 -23.99
N THR A 166 19.19 12.46 -24.74
CA THR A 166 18.44 11.19 -24.66
C THR A 166 19.36 9.98 -24.81
N GLU A 167 20.20 9.96 -25.85
CA GLU A 167 21.13 8.85 -26.12
C GLU A 167 22.13 8.69 -24.96
N ARG A 168 22.72 9.79 -24.49
CA ARG A 168 23.71 9.77 -23.39
C ARG A 168 23.10 9.27 -22.09
N LEU A 169 21.96 9.84 -21.68
CA LEU A 169 21.27 9.44 -20.45
C LEU A 169 20.81 7.98 -20.53
N SER A 170 20.27 7.56 -21.68
CA SER A 170 19.84 6.18 -21.90
C SER A 170 21.00 5.20 -21.81
N ALA A 171 22.14 5.51 -22.41
CA ALA A 171 23.33 4.67 -22.35
C ALA A 171 23.82 4.49 -20.90
N VAL A 172 23.88 5.58 -20.13
CA VAL A 172 24.29 5.59 -18.72
C VAL A 172 23.36 4.72 -17.87
N LEU A 173 22.04 4.90 -17.98
CA LEU A 173 21.08 4.16 -17.17
C LEU A 173 20.98 2.68 -17.56
N ARG A 174 21.12 2.35 -18.86
CA ARG A 174 21.19 0.95 -19.32
C ARG A 174 22.44 0.24 -18.82
N GLN A 175 23.59 0.94 -18.80
CA GLN A 175 24.82 0.41 -18.23
C GLN A 175 24.67 0.14 -16.72
N ASP A 176 23.84 0.91 -16.04
CA ASP A 176 23.47 0.73 -14.62
C ASP A 176 22.42 -0.35 -14.38
N GLY A 177 21.96 -1.04 -15.44
CA GLY A 177 21.04 -2.17 -15.36
C GLY A 177 19.57 -1.81 -15.40
N LEU A 178 19.19 -0.59 -15.82
CA LEU A 178 17.81 -0.19 -16.00
C LEU A 178 17.31 -0.44 -17.44
N GLU A 179 16.02 -0.69 -17.55
CA GLU A 179 15.30 -0.62 -18.83
C GLU A 179 14.90 0.84 -19.08
N VAL A 180 15.18 1.37 -20.27
CA VAL A 180 14.98 2.79 -20.56
C VAL A 180 14.09 2.97 -21.78
N ALA A 181 12.96 3.63 -21.58
CA ALA A 181 12.13 4.22 -22.61
C ALA A 181 12.43 5.73 -22.70
N ALA A 182 12.30 6.31 -23.88
CA ALA A 182 12.56 7.73 -24.07
C ALA A 182 11.54 8.34 -25.05
N CYS A 183 11.08 9.53 -24.73
CA CYS A 183 10.11 10.30 -25.50
C CYS A 183 10.56 11.75 -25.62
N VAL A 184 10.23 12.37 -26.74
CA VAL A 184 10.52 13.80 -26.96
C VAL A 184 9.40 14.67 -26.40
N GLU A 185 8.17 14.20 -26.53
CA GLU A 185 6.98 14.98 -26.16
C GLU A 185 6.25 14.39 -24.94
N PRO A 186 5.70 15.26 -24.06
CA PRO A 186 4.91 14.82 -22.89
C PRO A 186 3.66 13.99 -23.26
N ALA A 187 3.07 14.19 -24.42
CA ALA A 187 1.92 13.44 -24.89
C ALA A 187 2.25 11.98 -25.18
N GLU A 188 3.39 11.74 -25.86
CA GLU A 188 3.93 10.41 -26.12
C GLU A 188 4.31 9.72 -24.80
N ALA A 189 5.03 10.42 -23.93
CA ALA A 189 5.39 9.92 -22.59
C ALA A 189 4.18 9.50 -21.78
N TRP A 190 3.06 10.22 -21.91
CA TRP A 190 1.82 9.85 -21.24
C TRP A 190 1.24 8.53 -21.77
N ALA A 191 1.25 8.29 -23.08
CA ALA A 191 0.79 7.03 -23.66
C ALA A 191 1.62 5.85 -23.15
N VAL A 192 2.95 5.98 -23.15
CA VAL A 192 3.88 4.95 -22.66
C VAL A 192 3.62 4.63 -21.17
N LEU A 193 3.34 5.61 -20.32
CA LEU A 193 3.04 5.41 -18.89
C LEU A 193 1.72 4.70 -18.64
N LEU A 194 0.76 4.77 -19.57
CA LEU A 194 -0.51 4.04 -19.48
C LEU A 194 -0.39 2.59 -19.95
N GLU A 195 0.52 2.30 -20.86
CA GLU A 195 0.73 0.95 -21.40
C GLU A 195 1.57 0.07 -20.48
N GLU A 196 2.60 0.64 -19.87
CA GLU A 196 3.56 -0.10 -19.05
C GLU A 196 3.94 0.62 -17.77
N PRO A 197 4.11 -0.13 -16.64
CA PRO A 197 4.54 0.46 -15.39
C PRO A 197 6.00 0.91 -15.46
N HIS A 198 6.30 2.08 -14.90
CA HIS A 198 7.64 2.64 -14.79
C HIS A 198 8.00 2.90 -13.31
N ASP A 199 9.29 2.99 -13.02
CA ASP A 199 9.82 3.17 -11.67
C ASP A 199 10.33 4.59 -11.41
N VAL A 200 10.69 5.32 -12.46
CA VAL A 200 11.15 6.71 -12.37
C VAL A 200 10.94 7.44 -13.70
N VAL A 201 10.62 8.72 -13.62
CA VAL A 201 10.59 9.64 -14.79
C VAL A 201 11.71 10.65 -14.65
N LEU A 202 12.53 10.79 -15.68
CA LEU A 202 13.50 11.86 -15.85
C LEU A 202 12.88 12.90 -16.79
N LEU A 203 12.68 14.11 -16.29
CA LEU A 203 11.94 15.15 -17.00
C LEU A 203 12.80 16.37 -17.22
N SER A 204 13.08 16.70 -18.48
CA SER A 204 13.82 17.90 -18.84
C SER A 204 12.99 19.16 -18.58
N LEU A 205 13.60 20.18 -17.97
CA LEU A 205 13.01 21.51 -17.82
C LEU A 205 13.12 22.36 -19.11
N SER A 206 13.76 21.84 -20.14
CA SER A 206 13.93 22.53 -21.43
C SER A 206 12.79 22.23 -22.43
N LEU A 207 11.73 21.55 -22.03
CA LEU A 207 10.53 21.39 -22.85
C LEU A 207 9.84 22.76 -23.02
N ASP A 208 9.32 23.01 -24.21
CA ASP A 208 8.76 24.30 -24.59
C ASP A 208 7.52 24.71 -23.79
N GLY A 209 7.31 26.03 -23.64
CA GLY A 209 6.04 26.58 -23.13
C GLY A 209 5.62 26.23 -21.71
N GLY A 210 6.52 25.66 -20.88
CA GLY A 210 6.21 25.22 -19.53
C GLY A 210 5.55 23.85 -19.45
N ASP A 211 5.65 23.05 -20.51
CA ASP A 211 5.06 21.71 -20.60
C ASP A 211 5.67 20.73 -19.58
N SER A 212 6.93 20.93 -19.18
CA SER A 212 7.56 20.14 -18.11
C SER A 212 6.76 20.20 -16.80
N LEU A 213 6.40 21.40 -16.36
CA LEU A 213 5.65 21.59 -15.10
C LEU A 213 4.20 21.14 -15.22
N ARG A 214 3.57 21.31 -16.38
CA ARG A 214 2.23 20.80 -16.66
C ARG A 214 2.23 19.26 -16.62
N PHE A 215 3.23 18.63 -17.22
CA PHE A 215 3.38 17.18 -17.21
C PHE A 215 3.62 16.65 -15.79
N ALA A 216 4.53 17.28 -15.02
CA ALA A 216 4.76 16.92 -13.62
C ALA A 216 3.47 17.04 -12.78
N SER A 217 2.69 18.11 -12.97
CA SER A 217 1.40 18.30 -12.30
C SER A 217 0.39 17.23 -12.69
N ARG A 218 0.31 16.85 -13.97
CA ARG A 218 -0.56 15.80 -14.47
C ARG A 218 -0.20 14.43 -13.86
N LEU A 219 1.09 14.10 -13.75
CA LEU A 219 1.56 12.87 -13.11
C LEU A 219 1.06 12.77 -11.65
N ARG A 220 0.93 13.88 -10.93
CA ARG A 220 0.45 13.89 -9.53
C ARG A 220 -1.08 13.84 -9.41
N ALA A 221 -1.80 14.29 -10.43
CA ALA A 221 -3.25 14.29 -10.44
C ALA A 221 -3.85 12.89 -10.66
N GLU A 222 -3.16 12.04 -11.42
CA GLU A 222 -3.66 10.73 -11.82
C GLU A 222 -3.29 9.62 -10.84
N ALA A 223 -4.24 8.73 -10.55
CA ALA A 223 -4.09 7.66 -9.56
C ALA A 223 -2.96 6.68 -9.88
N LEU A 224 -2.72 6.40 -11.15
CA LEU A 224 -1.71 5.44 -11.62
C LEU A 224 -0.28 5.97 -11.53
N THR A 225 -0.09 7.29 -11.62
CA THR A 225 1.24 7.92 -11.74
C THR A 225 1.60 8.83 -10.58
N ARG A 226 0.66 9.09 -9.65
CA ARG A 226 0.88 10.04 -8.53
C ARG A 226 2.08 9.70 -7.64
N ASP A 227 2.38 8.42 -7.48
CA ASP A 227 3.45 7.91 -6.62
C ASP A 227 4.77 7.68 -7.39
N LEU A 228 4.76 7.91 -8.72
CA LEU A 228 5.92 7.72 -9.60
C LEU A 228 6.97 8.82 -9.32
N PRO A 229 8.21 8.49 -8.96
CA PRO A 229 9.25 9.47 -8.76
C PRO A 229 9.55 10.28 -10.02
N VAL A 230 9.64 11.59 -9.88
CA VAL A 230 10.00 12.53 -10.95
C VAL A 230 11.31 13.21 -10.60
N LEU A 231 12.32 13.00 -11.44
CA LEU A 231 13.63 13.63 -11.35
C LEU A 231 13.73 14.69 -12.46
N LEU A 232 13.87 15.94 -12.07
CA LEU A 232 14.00 17.05 -13.01
C LEU A 232 15.43 17.17 -13.53
N ILE A 233 15.61 17.50 -14.78
CA ILE A 233 16.91 17.81 -15.38
C ILE A 233 16.87 19.24 -15.92
N GLY A 234 17.77 20.10 -15.44
CA GLY A 234 17.77 21.52 -15.83
C GLY A 234 19.12 22.19 -15.67
N ASP A 235 19.20 23.40 -16.19
CA ASP A 235 20.37 24.25 -16.06
C ASP A 235 20.28 25.14 -14.81
N GLN A 236 21.42 25.74 -14.43
CA GLN A 236 21.47 26.69 -13.31
C GLN A 236 20.51 27.88 -13.51
N ALA A 237 20.31 28.31 -14.76
CA ALA A 237 19.37 29.37 -15.10
C ALA A 237 17.90 28.96 -14.86
N GLN A 238 17.59 27.67 -14.86
CA GLN A 238 16.26 27.12 -14.67
C GLN A 238 15.93 26.80 -13.20
N LYS A 239 16.76 27.26 -12.24
CA LYS A 239 16.57 27.04 -10.81
C LYS A 239 15.15 27.42 -10.35
N GLY A 240 14.59 28.53 -10.82
CA GLY A 240 13.21 28.94 -10.50
C GLY A 240 12.16 27.94 -10.96
N LEU A 241 12.36 27.29 -12.13
CA LEU A 241 11.50 26.21 -12.61
C LEU A 241 11.65 24.95 -11.78
N ALA A 242 12.88 24.60 -11.38
CA ALA A 242 13.12 23.44 -10.50
C ALA A 242 12.42 23.62 -9.15
N LEU A 243 12.48 24.79 -8.53
CA LEU A 243 11.78 25.09 -7.28
C LEU A 243 10.26 24.91 -7.43
N ARG A 244 9.67 25.46 -8.49
CA ARG A 244 8.25 25.24 -8.81
C ARG A 244 7.93 23.77 -9.08
N GLY A 245 8.84 23.02 -9.70
CA GLY A 245 8.72 21.59 -9.90
C GLY A 245 8.64 20.81 -8.58
N PHE A 246 9.44 21.16 -7.59
CA PHE A 246 9.34 20.59 -6.23
C PHE A 246 8.00 20.88 -5.56
N ASP A 247 7.47 22.09 -5.72
CA ASP A 247 6.15 22.44 -5.17
C ASP A 247 5.03 21.66 -5.87
N LEU A 248 5.18 21.34 -7.16
CA LEU A 248 4.27 20.47 -7.91
C LEU A 248 4.49 18.96 -7.65
N GLY A 249 5.46 18.60 -6.83
CA GLY A 249 5.66 17.22 -6.39
C GLY A 249 6.82 16.49 -7.03
N ALA A 250 7.72 17.14 -7.74
CA ALA A 250 8.98 16.52 -8.15
C ALA A 250 9.75 16.02 -6.91
N ASN A 251 10.49 14.92 -7.06
CA ASN A 251 11.19 14.27 -5.98
C ASN A 251 12.65 14.69 -5.89
N ASP A 252 13.27 15.00 -7.03
CA ASP A 252 14.69 15.34 -7.10
C ASP A 252 14.99 16.18 -8.35
N HIS A 253 16.23 16.67 -8.44
CA HIS A 253 16.68 17.51 -9.55
C HIS A 253 18.19 17.31 -9.78
N VAL A 254 18.58 17.27 -11.04
CA VAL A 254 19.97 17.17 -11.52
C VAL A 254 20.29 18.38 -12.41
N LEU A 255 21.47 18.95 -12.18
CA LEU A 255 21.98 20.08 -12.97
C LEU A 255 22.77 19.60 -14.18
N ARG A 256 22.63 20.32 -15.30
CA ARG A 256 23.53 20.17 -16.46
C ARG A 256 24.86 20.91 -16.21
N PRO A 257 25.99 20.37 -16.71
CA PRO A 257 26.13 19.09 -17.41
C PRO A 257 25.90 17.90 -16.47
N VAL A 258 25.06 16.94 -16.88
CA VAL A 258 24.69 15.79 -16.06
C VAL A 258 25.88 14.86 -15.88
N ASP A 259 26.29 14.66 -14.64
CA ASP A 259 27.29 13.64 -14.29
C ASP A 259 26.67 12.24 -14.28
N PRO A 260 27.27 11.26 -14.97
CA PRO A 260 26.75 9.91 -15.04
C PRO A 260 26.59 9.22 -13.69
N ASN A 261 27.57 9.37 -12.81
CA ASN A 261 27.56 8.70 -11.51
C ASN A 261 26.53 9.33 -10.56
N GLU A 262 26.44 10.67 -10.56
CA GLU A 262 25.41 11.40 -9.79
C GLU A 262 24.01 11.00 -10.26
N LEU A 263 23.78 10.93 -11.59
CA LEU A 263 22.51 10.51 -12.16
C LEU A 263 22.12 9.10 -11.70
N CYS A 264 23.03 8.14 -11.88
CA CYS A 264 22.79 6.75 -11.46
C CYS A 264 22.49 6.65 -9.97
N ALA A 265 23.25 7.34 -9.12
CA ALA A 265 23.05 7.31 -7.68
C ALA A 265 21.67 7.89 -7.28
N ARG A 266 21.25 9.02 -7.87
CA ARG A 266 19.93 9.63 -7.64
C ARG A 266 18.80 8.73 -8.13
N VAL A 267 18.90 8.21 -9.34
CA VAL A 267 17.90 7.30 -9.91
C VAL A 267 17.77 6.05 -9.05
N ARG A 268 18.87 5.41 -8.65
CA ARG A 268 18.87 4.26 -7.74
C ARG A 268 18.15 4.57 -6.42
N ASN A 269 18.38 5.75 -5.84
CA ASN A 269 17.74 6.15 -4.59
C ASN A 269 16.23 6.33 -4.76
N GLN A 270 15.78 6.96 -5.87
CA GLN A 270 14.35 7.13 -6.15
C GLN A 270 13.67 5.79 -6.41
N VAL A 271 14.27 4.90 -7.20
CA VAL A 271 13.76 3.55 -7.48
C VAL A 271 13.67 2.71 -6.20
N ARG A 272 14.74 2.67 -5.38
CA ARG A 272 14.72 1.93 -4.09
C ARG A 272 13.60 2.43 -3.19
N ARG A 273 13.39 3.73 -3.13
CA ARG A 273 12.34 4.35 -2.33
C ARG A 273 10.96 3.96 -2.83
N LYS A 274 10.74 4.02 -4.15
CA LYS A 274 9.48 3.57 -4.77
C LYS A 274 9.22 2.09 -4.49
N HIS A 275 10.19 1.21 -4.74
CA HIS A 275 10.04 -0.22 -4.49
C HIS A 275 9.72 -0.51 -3.01
N TYR A 276 10.32 0.22 -2.08
CA TYR A 276 10.00 0.09 -0.66
C TYR A 276 8.57 0.56 -0.35
N GLN A 277 8.09 1.63 -0.98
CA GLN A 277 6.71 2.10 -0.86
C GLN A 277 5.72 1.08 -1.42
N ASP A 278 5.99 0.56 -2.62
CA ASP A 278 5.14 -0.44 -3.27
C ASP A 278 5.06 -1.73 -2.45
N MET A 279 6.19 -2.15 -1.87
CA MET A 279 6.23 -3.30 -0.96
C MET A 279 5.36 -3.09 0.29
N LEU A 280 5.48 -1.93 0.96
CA LEU A 280 4.67 -1.62 2.14
C LEU A 280 3.18 -1.56 1.81
N ARG A 281 2.83 -1.02 0.63
CA ARG A 281 1.45 -0.96 0.15
C ARG A 281 0.90 -2.36 -0.12
N ALA A 282 1.66 -3.19 -0.84
CA ALA A 282 1.28 -4.58 -1.11
C ALA A 282 1.11 -5.42 0.17
N ASP A 283 1.99 -5.22 1.16
CA ASP A 283 1.89 -5.86 2.47
C ASP A 283 0.63 -5.42 3.22
N LEU A 284 0.30 -4.13 3.15
CA LEU A 284 -0.93 -3.60 3.75
C LEU A 284 -2.18 -4.15 3.07
N ASP A 285 -2.23 -4.15 1.74
CA ASP A 285 -3.35 -4.68 0.96
C ASP A 285 -3.56 -6.17 1.26
N ARG A 286 -2.48 -6.95 1.31
CA ARG A 286 -2.50 -8.36 1.71
C ARG A 286 -3.00 -8.54 3.15
N SER A 287 -2.53 -7.71 4.07
CA SER A 287 -2.95 -7.76 5.47
C SER A 287 -4.45 -7.43 5.61
N LEU A 288 -4.95 -6.48 4.85
CA LEU A 288 -6.38 -6.16 4.80
C LEU A 288 -7.20 -7.32 4.21
N GLU A 289 -6.70 -7.97 3.14
CA GLU A 289 -7.34 -9.16 2.59
C GLU A 289 -7.41 -10.30 3.60
N LEU A 290 -6.31 -10.62 4.28
CA LEU A 290 -6.28 -11.64 5.35
C LEU A 290 -7.19 -11.29 6.52
N ALA A 291 -7.34 -10.00 6.84
CA ALA A 291 -8.25 -9.55 7.90
C ALA A 291 -9.74 -9.70 7.55
N VAL A 292 -10.09 -9.82 6.27
CA VAL A 292 -11.49 -9.88 5.79
C VAL A 292 -11.85 -11.17 5.07
N THR A 293 -10.88 -12.08 4.85
CA THR A 293 -11.11 -13.39 4.19
C THR A 293 -10.83 -14.55 5.14
N ASP A 294 -11.43 -15.70 4.87
CA ASP A 294 -11.11 -16.99 5.49
C ASP A 294 -9.97 -17.66 4.71
N THR A 295 -8.91 -18.04 5.39
CA THR A 295 -7.67 -18.58 4.78
C THR A 295 -7.84 -19.95 4.12
N LEU A 296 -8.83 -20.77 4.55
CA LEU A 296 -9.09 -22.09 3.98
C LEU A 296 -9.88 -21.98 2.67
N THR A 297 -10.94 -21.18 2.67
CA THR A 297 -11.94 -21.13 1.58
C THR A 297 -11.76 -19.97 0.63
N GLY A 298 -11.01 -18.94 1.02
CA GLY A 298 -10.88 -17.68 0.24
C GLY A 298 -12.14 -16.85 0.19
N LEU A 299 -13.21 -17.24 0.90
CA LEU A 299 -14.42 -16.45 1.05
C LEU A 299 -14.21 -15.31 2.06
N ARG A 300 -15.15 -14.38 2.15
CA ARG A 300 -15.15 -13.41 3.25
C ARG A 300 -15.25 -14.13 4.59
N ASN A 301 -14.71 -13.53 5.65
CA ASN A 301 -14.82 -14.08 7.01
C ASN A 301 -16.06 -13.53 7.73
N ARG A 302 -16.36 -14.09 8.90
CA ARG A 302 -17.48 -13.72 9.78
C ARG A 302 -17.49 -12.22 10.09
N ARG A 303 -16.31 -11.62 10.35
CA ARG A 303 -16.21 -10.19 10.73
C ARG A 303 -16.64 -9.28 9.58
N TYR A 304 -16.20 -9.60 8.38
CA TYR A 304 -16.57 -8.84 7.18
C TYR A 304 -18.06 -8.89 6.89
N VAL A 305 -18.65 -10.11 6.84
CA VAL A 305 -20.06 -10.27 6.42
C VAL A 305 -21.03 -9.64 7.41
N ARG A 306 -20.73 -9.65 8.71
CA ARG A 306 -21.52 -8.95 9.72
C ARG A 306 -21.52 -7.43 9.50
N ARG A 307 -20.33 -6.83 9.32
CA ARG A 307 -20.20 -5.40 8.99
C ARG A 307 -20.90 -5.03 7.69
N HIS A 308 -20.80 -5.89 6.69
CA HIS A 308 -21.47 -5.69 5.41
C HIS A 308 -23.00 -5.70 5.58
N LEU A 309 -23.54 -6.70 6.27
CA LEU A 309 -24.98 -6.81 6.55
C LEU A 309 -25.50 -5.63 7.37
N GLU A 310 -24.78 -5.20 8.42
CA GLU A 310 -25.10 -3.98 9.18
C GLU A 310 -25.16 -2.74 8.26
N GLY A 311 -24.23 -2.63 7.32
CA GLY A 311 -24.20 -1.54 6.33
C GLY A 311 -25.39 -1.54 5.39
N VAL A 312 -25.78 -2.71 4.89
CA VAL A 312 -26.94 -2.88 4.01
C VAL A 312 -28.24 -2.55 4.75
N LEU A 313 -28.43 -3.12 5.93
CA LEU A 313 -29.66 -2.97 6.73
C LEU A 313 -29.91 -1.54 7.22
N ARG A 314 -28.91 -0.65 7.22
CA ARG A 314 -29.12 0.79 7.53
C ARG A 314 -30.05 1.47 6.51
N ASN A 315 -29.98 1.08 5.25
CA ASN A 315 -30.63 1.82 4.17
C ASN A 315 -31.51 0.96 3.26
N ALA A 316 -31.42 -0.38 3.33
CA ALA A 316 -32.11 -1.28 2.43
C ALA A 316 -32.54 -2.57 3.15
N ALA A 317 -33.49 -3.27 2.56
CA ALA A 317 -33.83 -4.63 2.95
C ALA A 317 -32.72 -5.60 2.56
N ALA A 318 -32.57 -6.68 3.32
CA ALA A 318 -31.64 -7.75 3.01
C ALA A 318 -32.23 -9.13 3.36
N THR A 319 -31.81 -10.14 2.60
CA THR A 319 -32.08 -11.55 2.91
C THR A 319 -30.79 -12.24 3.30
N ALA A 320 -30.77 -12.92 4.42
CA ALA A 320 -29.67 -13.70 4.95
C ALA A 320 -29.96 -15.20 4.77
N LEU A 321 -29.01 -15.93 4.18
CA LEU A 321 -29.06 -17.39 4.07
C LEU A 321 -27.94 -17.96 4.94
N MET A 322 -28.31 -18.70 6.00
CA MET A 322 -27.36 -19.45 6.82
C MET A 322 -27.30 -20.90 6.29
N LEU A 323 -26.13 -21.32 5.87
CA LEU A 323 -25.87 -22.65 5.32
C LEU A 323 -24.95 -23.43 6.23
N ASP A 324 -25.14 -24.75 6.30
CA ASP A 324 -24.28 -25.65 7.04
C ASP A 324 -24.12 -26.98 6.26
N VAL A 325 -22.89 -27.50 6.25
CA VAL A 325 -22.55 -28.76 5.57
C VAL A 325 -23.06 -29.95 6.39
N ASP A 326 -24.02 -30.65 5.82
CA ASP A 326 -24.67 -31.78 6.51
C ASP A 326 -23.68 -32.88 6.90
N ARG A 327 -23.70 -33.28 8.17
CA ARG A 327 -22.85 -34.33 8.73
C ARG A 327 -21.34 -34.10 8.55
N PHE A 328 -20.87 -32.87 8.51
CA PHE A 328 -19.46 -32.56 8.27
C PHE A 328 -18.53 -33.20 9.30
N LYS A 329 -18.96 -33.27 10.56
CA LYS A 329 -18.21 -34.02 11.59
C LYS A 329 -17.97 -35.47 11.19
N LEU A 330 -18.96 -36.17 10.63
CA LEU A 330 -18.81 -37.54 10.17
C LEU A 330 -17.78 -37.64 9.03
N VAL A 331 -17.72 -36.66 8.13
CA VAL A 331 -16.68 -36.57 7.09
C VAL A 331 -15.30 -36.52 7.73
N ASN A 332 -15.08 -35.62 8.70
CA ASN A 332 -13.81 -35.48 9.39
C ASN A 332 -13.45 -36.74 10.18
N ASP A 333 -14.41 -37.34 10.90
CA ASP A 333 -14.17 -38.53 11.74
C ASP A 333 -13.86 -39.78 10.87
N THR A 334 -14.40 -39.85 9.64
CA THR A 334 -14.22 -41.02 8.74
C THR A 334 -13.01 -40.86 7.80
N PHE A 335 -12.80 -39.66 7.24
CA PHE A 335 -11.83 -39.41 6.16
C PHE A 335 -10.69 -38.47 6.57
N GLY A 336 -10.69 -37.99 7.80
CA GLY A 336 -9.69 -37.05 8.31
C GLY A 336 -9.97 -35.58 7.95
N HIS A 337 -9.28 -34.66 8.66
CA HIS A 337 -9.44 -33.21 8.51
C HIS A 337 -9.01 -32.72 7.12
N ALA A 338 -8.03 -33.37 6.47
CA ALA A 338 -7.61 -33.00 5.12
C ALA A 338 -8.74 -33.18 4.10
N ALA A 339 -9.52 -34.27 4.20
CA ALA A 339 -10.71 -34.49 3.38
C ALA A 339 -11.82 -33.44 3.68
N GLY A 340 -12.03 -33.13 4.96
CA GLY A 340 -12.94 -32.05 5.37
C GLY A 340 -12.56 -30.69 4.78
N ASP A 341 -11.27 -30.35 4.77
CA ASP A 341 -10.77 -29.11 4.14
C ASP A 341 -11.04 -29.06 2.64
N VAL A 342 -10.89 -30.18 1.92
CA VAL A 342 -11.27 -30.29 0.51
C VAL A 342 -12.75 -30.05 0.33
N VAL A 343 -13.59 -30.68 1.17
CA VAL A 343 -15.05 -30.48 1.13
C VAL A 343 -15.43 -29.03 1.33
N LEU A 344 -14.85 -28.35 2.32
CA LEU A 344 -15.14 -26.93 2.56
C LEU A 344 -14.73 -26.03 1.41
N ARG A 345 -13.56 -26.27 0.79
CA ARG A 345 -13.12 -25.52 -0.41
C ARG A 345 -14.08 -25.72 -1.59
N GLU A 346 -14.45 -26.94 -1.85
CA GLU A 346 -15.33 -27.28 -2.97
C GLU A 346 -16.76 -26.72 -2.78
N VAL A 347 -17.32 -26.87 -1.57
CA VAL A 347 -18.62 -26.24 -1.23
C VAL A 347 -18.56 -24.73 -1.40
N SER A 348 -17.49 -24.10 -0.92
CA SER A 348 -17.28 -22.65 -1.07
C SER A 348 -17.28 -22.21 -2.53
N GLN A 349 -16.59 -22.95 -3.38
CA GLN A 349 -16.52 -22.67 -4.82
C GLN A 349 -17.88 -22.84 -5.49
N ARG A 350 -18.60 -23.93 -5.21
CA ARG A 350 -19.94 -24.18 -5.74
C ARG A 350 -20.92 -23.08 -5.33
N VAL A 351 -20.90 -22.69 -4.05
CA VAL A 351 -21.74 -21.59 -3.56
C VAL A 351 -21.41 -20.29 -4.28
N ARG A 352 -20.13 -19.92 -4.34
CA ARG A 352 -19.69 -18.67 -4.97
C ARG A 352 -20.05 -18.57 -6.45
N CYS A 353 -19.90 -19.66 -7.21
CA CYS A 353 -20.23 -19.67 -8.65
C CYS A 353 -21.72 -19.50 -8.96
N HIS A 354 -22.61 -19.69 -7.96
CA HIS A 354 -24.05 -19.58 -8.12
C HIS A 354 -24.64 -18.30 -7.50
N LEU A 355 -23.79 -17.35 -7.08
CA LEU A 355 -24.20 -16.04 -6.57
C LEU A 355 -23.89 -14.94 -7.57
N ARG A 356 -24.62 -13.83 -7.48
CA ARG A 356 -24.40 -12.60 -8.27
C ARG A 356 -23.23 -11.84 -7.69
N SER A 357 -22.65 -10.94 -8.47
CA SER A 357 -21.55 -10.06 -8.01
C SER A 357 -21.94 -9.13 -6.84
N ALA A 358 -23.23 -8.82 -6.72
CA ALA A 358 -23.77 -8.01 -5.62
C ALA A 358 -24.00 -8.81 -4.33
N ASP A 359 -24.07 -10.15 -4.39
CA ASP A 359 -24.28 -11.00 -3.23
C ASP A 359 -22.94 -11.27 -2.54
N VAL A 360 -22.94 -11.28 -1.21
CA VAL A 360 -21.74 -11.54 -0.41
C VAL A 360 -21.87 -12.89 0.28
N VAL A 361 -20.88 -13.74 0.11
CA VAL A 361 -20.75 -15.02 0.84
C VAL A 361 -19.54 -15.01 1.73
N ALA A 362 -19.69 -15.55 2.95
CA ALA A 362 -18.62 -15.69 3.93
C ALA A 362 -18.66 -17.06 4.60
N ARG A 363 -17.50 -17.52 5.05
CA ARG A 363 -17.43 -18.60 6.04
C ARG A 363 -17.72 -17.98 7.42
N TYR A 364 -18.82 -18.41 8.02
CA TYR A 364 -19.32 -17.82 9.27
C TYR A 364 -18.81 -18.58 10.51
N GLY A 365 -18.64 -19.89 10.39
CA GLY A 365 -18.15 -20.80 11.41
C GLY A 365 -17.29 -21.91 10.82
N GLY A 366 -17.12 -23.00 11.56
CA GLY A 366 -16.32 -24.17 11.11
C GLY A 366 -16.79 -24.72 9.78
N GLU A 367 -18.06 -25.09 9.70
CA GLU A 367 -18.76 -25.68 8.53
C GLU A 367 -19.94 -24.83 8.06
N GLU A 368 -20.06 -23.61 8.61
CA GLU A 368 -21.17 -22.70 8.38
C GLU A 368 -20.79 -21.58 7.42
N PHE A 369 -21.70 -21.23 6.53
CA PHE A 369 -21.57 -20.14 5.59
C PHE A 369 -22.76 -19.20 5.69
N LEU A 370 -22.52 -17.91 5.55
CA LEU A 370 -23.54 -16.87 5.51
C LEU A 370 -23.52 -16.17 4.15
N VAL A 371 -24.67 -16.18 3.46
CA VAL A 371 -24.89 -15.38 2.25
C VAL A 371 -25.77 -14.20 2.60
N VAL A 372 -25.39 -13.02 2.14
CA VAL A 372 -26.16 -11.77 2.26
C VAL A 372 -26.55 -11.29 0.86
N MET A 373 -27.84 -11.15 0.66
CA MET A 373 -28.44 -10.68 -0.59
C MET A 373 -29.08 -9.30 -0.32
N SER A 374 -28.49 -8.25 -0.89
CA SER A 374 -29.01 -6.88 -0.75
C SER A 374 -30.22 -6.63 -1.61
N GLY A 375 -31.28 -6.01 -1.05
CA GLY A 375 -32.51 -5.68 -1.79
C GLY A 375 -33.35 -6.88 -2.23
N ALA A 376 -33.06 -8.08 -1.70
CA ALA A 376 -33.80 -9.31 -1.99
C ALA A 376 -34.85 -9.60 -0.91
N ASP A 377 -35.97 -10.17 -1.31
CA ASP A 377 -37.02 -10.66 -0.42
C ASP A 377 -36.87 -12.17 -0.11
N ALA A 378 -37.81 -12.74 0.64
CA ALA A 378 -37.79 -14.15 1.03
C ALA A 378 -37.96 -15.09 -0.16
N GLU A 379 -38.72 -14.69 -1.20
CA GLU A 379 -38.95 -15.49 -2.39
C GLU A 379 -37.68 -15.56 -3.26
N ASP A 380 -37.01 -14.43 -3.43
CA ASP A 380 -35.67 -14.37 -4.05
C ASP A 380 -34.67 -15.24 -3.30
N GLY A 381 -34.65 -15.13 -1.95
CA GLY A 381 -33.83 -15.95 -1.08
C GLY A 381 -34.09 -17.44 -1.24
N MET A 382 -35.35 -17.86 -1.32
CA MET A 382 -35.73 -19.26 -1.55
C MET A 382 -35.20 -19.78 -2.88
N ARG A 383 -35.36 -19.02 -3.96
CA ARG A 383 -34.88 -19.42 -5.31
C ARG A 383 -33.35 -19.60 -5.33
N VAL A 384 -32.63 -18.69 -4.68
CA VAL A 384 -31.18 -18.77 -4.60
C VAL A 384 -30.76 -19.94 -3.70
N ALA A 385 -31.36 -20.10 -2.52
CA ALA A 385 -31.05 -21.18 -1.60
C ALA A 385 -31.23 -22.57 -2.19
N GLU A 386 -32.36 -22.83 -2.91
CA GLU A 386 -32.59 -24.10 -3.59
C GLU A 386 -31.60 -24.35 -4.73
N ARG A 387 -31.19 -23.30 -5.45
CA ARG A 387 -30.12 -23.39 -6.45
C ARG A 387 -28.77 -23.78 -5.80
N LEU A 388 -28.42 -23.16 -4.67
CA LEU A 388 -27.20 -23.48 -3.94
C LEU A 388 -27.20 -24.91 -3.38
N ARG A 389 -28.30 -25.30 -2.71
CA ARG A 389 -28.50 -26.66 -2.21
C ARG A 389 -28.34 -27.72 -3.30
N SER A 390 -29.00 -27.49 -4.44
CA SER A 390 -28.93 -28.39 -5.59
C SER A 390 -27.54 -28.45 -6.20
N ALA A 391 -26.85 -27.33 -6.32
CA ALA A 391 -25.49 -27.25 -6.86
C ALA A 391 -24.46 -27.99 -5.97
N VAL A 392 -24.60 -27.93 -4.65
CA VAL A 392 -23.73 -28.66 -3.74
C VAL A 392 -23.99 -30.16 -3.85
N ALA A 393 -25.24 -30.59 -3.91
CA ALA A 393 -25.65 -32.01 -3.97
C ALA A 393 -25.45 -32.65 -5.36
N ALA A 394 -25.26 -31.87 -6.43
CA ALA A 394 -25.31 -32.35 -7.83
C ALA A 394 -24.23 -33.38 -8.17
N THR A 395 -23.03 -33.23 -7.65
CA THR A 395 -21.90 -34.11 -7.93
C THR A 395 -21.11 -34.41 -6.67
N PRO A 396 -20.64 -35.67 -6.47
CA PRO A 396 -19.77 -36.03 -5.36
C PRO A 396 -18.49 -35.15 -5.39
N ILE A 397 -17.95 -34.88 -4.19
CA ILE A 397 -16.67 -34.18 -4.00
C ILE A 397 -15.55 -35.22 -3.93
N MET A 398 -14.54 -35.06 -4.78
CA MET A 398 -13.38 -35.95 -4.76
C MET A 398 -12.38 -35.50 -3.68
N ALA A 399 -12.22 -36.31 -2.63
CA ALA A 399 -11.25 -36.07 -1.57
C ALA A 399 -10.49 -37.38 -1.27
N GLU A 400 -9.15 -37.30 -1.18
CA GLU A 400 -8.26 -38.40 -0.90
C GLU A 400 -8.54 -39.65 -1.80
N GLY A 401 -8.91 -39.42 -3.07
CA GLY A 401 -9.23 -40.47 -4.04
C GLY A 401 -10.60 -41.13 -3.87
N GLN A 402 -11.46 -40.58 -2.99
CA GLN A 402 -12.82 -41.06 -2.74
C GLN A 402 -13.86 -40.05 -3.16
N ALA A 403 -15.02 -40.52 -3.62
CA ALA A 403 -16.16 -39.67 -4.03
C ALA A 403 -17.13 -39.51 -2.84
N LEU A 404 -17.18 -38.32 -2.24
CA LEU A 404 -18.00 -38.00 -1.08
C LEU A 404 -19.29 -37.33 -1.51
N ALA A 405 -20.45 -37.92 -1.20
CA ALA A 405 -21.76 -37.27 -1.39
C ALA A 405 -22.00 -36.27 -0.24
N VAL A 406 -21.99 -35.01 -0.53
CA VAL A 406 -22.15 -33.93 0.44
C VAL A 406 -23.41 -33.14 0.13
N THR A 407 -24.14 -32.77 1.17
CA THR A 407 -25.34 -31.90 1.06
C THR A 407 -25.22 -30.75 2.03
N VAL A 408 -26.07 -29.73 1.86
CA VAL A 408 -26.18 -28.58 2.76
C VAL A 408 -27.62 -28.37 3.20
N SER A 409 -27.80 -27.97 4.45
CA SER A 409 -29.06 -27.41 4.96
C SER A 409 -28.98 -25.90 4.97
N ILE A 410 -30.08 -25.22 4.64
CA ILE A 410 -30.11 -23.75 4.52
C ILE A 410 -31.30 -23.18 5.27
N GLY A 411 -31.05 -22.18 6.10
CA GLY A 411 -32.07 -21.34 6.74
C GLY A 411 -32.08 -19.94 6.15
N ILE A 412 -33.28 -19.42 5.86
CA ILE A 412 -33.49 -18.10 5.26
C ILE A 412 -34.21 -17.18 6.24
N ALA A 413 -33.75 -15.93 6.32
CA ALA A 413 -34.49 -14.84 6.96
C ALA A 413 -34.38 -13.56 6.15
N SER A 414 -35.43 -12.78 6.07
CA SER A 414 -35.50 -11.48 5.40
C SER A 414 -35.79 -10.40 6.42
N GLY A 415 -35.14 -9.23 6.29
CA GLY A 415 -35.31 -8.08 7.14
C GLY A 415 -35.45 -6.80 6.35
N ALA A 416 -36.37 -5.92 6.76
CA ALA A 416 -36.50 -4.58 6.20
C ALA A 416 -35.32 -3.68 6.63
N ALA A 417 -35.21 -2.51 6.00
CA ALA A 417 -34.28 -1.48 6.46
C ALA A 417 -34.50 -1.16 7.95
N GLY A 418 -33.40 -1.07 8.72
CA GLY A 418 -33.45 -0.84 10.16
C GLY A 418 -33.54 -2.11 11.02
N THR A 419 -33.69 -3.30 10.45
CA THR A 419 -33.65 -4.56 11.21
C THR A 419 -32.26 -4.74 11.84
N PRO A 420 -32.15 -5.07 13.15
CA PRO A 420 -30.87 -5.38 13.77
C PRO A 420 -30.20 -6.59 13.11
N CYS A 421 -28.92 -6.48 12.82
CA CYS A 421 -28.14 -7.52 12.14
C CYS A 421 -28.18 -8.85 12.91
N ASP A 422 -28.07 -8.80 14.24
CA ASP A 422 -28.08 -9.99 15.08
C ASP A 422 -29.43 -10.72 15.08
N ASP A 423 -30.53 -9.99 15.01
CA ASP A 423 -31.88 -10.55 14.96
C ASP A 423 -32.10 -11.29 13.65
N LEU A 424 -31.66 -10.71 12.52
CA LEU A 424 -31.78 -11.34 11.20
C LEU A 424 -30.91 -12.61 11.10
N ILE A 425 -29.71 -12.58 11.61
CA ILE A 425 -28.82 -13.75 11.64
C ILE A 425 -29.42 -14.86 12.55
N ALA A 426 -29.94 -14.50 13.72
CA ALA A 426 -30.56 -15.46 14.65
C ALA A 426 -31.82 -16.09 14.05
N ALA A 427 -32.62 -15.33 13.29
CA ALA A 427 -33.77 -15.86 12.58
C ALA A 427 -33.37 -16.87 11.49
N ALA A 428 -32.34 -16.56 10.71
CA ALA A 428 -31.78 -17.47 9.70
C ALA A 428 -31.20 -18.75 10.33
N ASP A 429 -30.50 -18.63 11.47
CA ASP A 429 -29.97 -19.77 12.21
C ASP A 429 -31.08 -20.67 12.78
N THR A 430 -32.14 -20.07 13.31
CA THR A 430 -33.34 -20.82 13.75
C THR A 430 -33.99 -21.60 12.61
N ALA A 431 -34.07 -21.02 11.42
CA ALA A 431 -34.55 -21.69 10.23
C ALA A 431 -33.63 -22.84 9.78
N LEU A 432 -32.30 -22.61 9.83
CA LEU A 432 -31.30 -23.66 9.57
C LEU A 432 -31.43 -24.86 10.52
N TYR A 433 -31.63 -24.58 11.82
CA TYR A 433 -31.85 -25.63 12.81
C TYR A 433 -33.07 -26.49 12.47
N ARG A 434 -34.18 -25.86 11.99
CA ARG A 434 -35.37 -26.61 11.50
C ARG A 434 -35.02 -27.43 10.29
N ALA A 435 -34.29 -26.92 9.32
CA ALA A 435 -33.86 -27.66 8.13
C ALA A 435 -33.08 -28.93 8.52
N LYS A 436 -32.17 -28.82 9.50
CA LYS A 436 -31.39 -29.97 10.02
C LYS A 436 -32.29 -31.02 10.70
N ASN A 437 -33.27 -30.59 11.52
CA ASN A 437 -34.17 -31.49 12.24
C ASN A 437 -35.23 -32.16 11.31
N ASN A 438 -35.65 -31.47 10.29
CA ASN A 438 -36.66 -31.98 9.32
C ASN A 438 -36.06 -32.94 8.26
N GLY A 439 -34.80 -33.37 8.42
CA GLY A 439 -34.18 -34.41 7.60
C GLY A 439 -33.02 -33.97 6.75
N ARG A 440 -32.51 -32.75 6.93
CA ARG A 440 -31.35 -32.18 6.22
C ARG A 440 -31.57 -32.03 4.70
N ASN A 441 -30.53 -31.59 3.98
CA ASN A 441 -30.56 -31.37 2.55
C ASN A 441 -31.83 -30.62 2.07
N ARG A 442 -32.17 -29.53 2.74
CA ARG A 442 -33.35 -28.69 2.48
C ARG A 442 -33.18 -27.25 2.87
N VAL A 443 -34.12 -26.46 2.42
CA VAL A 443 -34.25 -25.04 2.74
C VAL A 443 -35.47 -24.84 3.63
N GLU A 444 -35.33 -24.02 4.67
CA GLU A 444 -36.40 -23.56 5.55
C GLU A 444 -36.36 -22.04 5.68
N VAL A 445 -37.55 -21.40 5.71
CA VAL A 445 -37.65 -19.93 5.85
C VAL A 445 -38.08 -19.59 7.29
N ALA A 446 -37.42 -18.60 7.89
CA ALA A 446 -37.89 -18.06 9.16
C ALA A 446 -39.31 -17.49 9.01
N PRO A 447 -40.23 -17.68 10.01
CA PRO A 447 -41.53 -17.03 9.97
C PRO A 447 -41.33 -15.50 10.02
N ASP A 448 -42.17 -14.78 9.28
CA ASP A 448 -42.17 -13.32 9.25
C ASP A 448 -42.29 -12.76 10.65
N SER A 449 -41.42 -11.83 11.03
CA SER A 449 -41.39 -11.20 12.34
C SER A 449 -42.59 -10.30 12.68
N ASP A 450 -43.49 -10.08 11.72
CA ASP A 450 -44.68 -9.24 11.93
C ASP A 450 -45.83 -9.90 12.73
N THR A 451 -45.71 -11.21 13.07
CA THR A 451 -46.82 -11.92 13.75
C THR A 451 -46.66 -11.97 15.29
N THR A 452 -45.57 -11.43 15.88
CA THR A 452 -45.30 -11.60 17.31
C THR A 452 -45.62 -10.39 18.20
N VAL A 453 -46.02 -9.25 17.67
CA VAL A 453 -46.36 -8.04 18.44
C VAL A 453 -47.83 -8.05 18.91
N SER A 454 -48.70 -8.98 18.47
CA SER A 454 -50.13 -8.97 18.79
C SER A 454 -50.60 -9.91 19.90
N ARG A 455 -49.68 -10.51 20.70
CA ARG A 455 -50.10 -11.40 21.84
C ARG A 455 -49.42 -11.05 23.18
N ARG A 456 -49.36 -9.77 23.53
CA ARG A 456 -49.24 -9.33 24.94
C ARG A 456 -50.03 -8.04 25.11
N ARG A 457 -51.31 -8.18 25.34
CA ARG A 457 -52.18 -7.27 26.08
C ARG A 457 -52.99 -8.07 27.08
#